data_77ef046f0f76d2857b8f40e34fa9217f
#
_entry.id   77ef046f0f76d2857b8f40e34fa9217f
#
_cell.length_a   1.000
_cell.length_b   1.000
_cell.length_c   1.000
_cell.angle_alpha   90.00
_cell.angle_beta   90.00
_cell.angle_gamma   90.00
#
_symmetry.space_group_name_H-M   'P 1'
#
loop_
_entity.id
_entity.type
_entity.pdbx_description
1 polymer ?
#
loop_
_entity_poly.entity_id
_entity_poly.type
_entity_poly.pdbx_seq_one_letter_code
_entity_poly.pdbx_strand_id
1 'polypeptide(L)'
;VTDTITPIDRIRDRHGDAVRIGTDCVIANDVDFLMDTDATITLGDRVSIRRGTTLQANAGGHIVIGDDVAIGENVVISAMTHIRIGRGVGISNMVDIHDHNHRARTHDTTTAGEPITPWASGFDAAPIIIEAGAIISNKVSIIAGVTVGQNVLIGANAVVTASVPPNTTAIGTPARVTTRHPGPLDATESRPQLRIAWFGTSLMEHYEAHNPRLSAQADLPAIGDTIEITEWRNRGYVHGLLTTWRARYPWITFTSDNHGEGGATSRDILAIIRTAAQDPQQRWDLAVLGAGINDVWRGYQQRLSEAVAIEEYDANLRAALEILTGRARRVLVVGEPPIGWEPSITVPPANADIAAYNQRARRAVDDHGAHFVDVWDEVMFGATCLGWSPTAPAEPPAGAISMWSDGVHLSEYGDEVLRALIDRYISEHQIVDGLLTADRLPRDLAAQLYRV
;
A
#
# COMPACT_ATOMS: atom_id res chain seq x y z
N VAL A 1 -23.18 -48.61 8.90
CA VAL A 1 -22.19 -47.56 8.63
C VAL A 1 -21.94 -47.61 7.14
N THR A 2 -22.54 -46.75 6.37
CA THR A 2 -22.22 -46.60 4.95
C THR A 2 -20.84 -45.94 4.89
N ASP A 3 -19.82 -46.66 4.44
CA ASP A 3 -18.52 -46.13 4.11
C ASP A 3 -18.70 -45.00 3.08
N THR A 4 -18.63 -43.77 3.53
CA THR A 4 -18.71 -42.59 2.64
C THR A 4 -17.34 -42.48 1.98
N ILE A 5 -17.21 -42.90 0.71
CA ILE A 5 -15.99 -42.76 -0.10
C ILE A 5 -15.57 -41.30 -0.07
N THR A 6 -14.35 -41.02 0.36
CA THR A 6 -13.82 -39.63 0.39
C THR A 6 -13.58 -39.11 -1.03
N PRO A 7 -13.54 -37.78 -1.20
CA PRO A 7 -13.16 -37.18 -2.51
C PRO A 7 -11.82 -37.74 -3.04
N ILE A 8 -10.85 -37.89 -2.15
CA ILE A 8 -9.51 -38.42 -2.50
C ILE A 8 -9.59 -39.88 -2.99
N ASP A 9 -10.39 -40.71 -2.31
CA ASP A 9 -10.55 -42.12 -2.74
C ASP A 9 -11.22 -42.18 -4.11
N ARG A 10 -12.25 -41.38 -4.35
CA ARG A 10 -12.90 -41.32 -5.69
C ARG A 10 -11.94 -40.89 -6.80
N ILE A 11 -11.03 -39.93 -6.52
CA ILE A 11 -10.04 -39.46 -7.47
C ILE A 11 -9.04 -40.59 -7.75
N ARG A 12 -8.55 -41.26 -6.73
CA ARG A 12 -7.62 -42.39 -6.86
C ARG A 12 -8.22 -43.59 -7.61
N ASP A 13 -9.47 -43.93 -7.31
CA ASP A 13 -10.19 -45.00 -7.98
C ASP A 13 -10.42 -44.69 -9.48
N ARG A 14 -10.66 -43.43 -9.83
CA ARG A 14 -10.92 -43.02 -11.20
C ARG A 14 -9.65 -42.92 -12.05
N HIS A 15 -8.56 -42.42 -11.49
CA HIS A 15 -7.39 -42.00 -12.26
C HIS A 15 -6.12 -42.87 -11.97
N GLY A 16 -6.15 -43.70 -10.94
CA GLY A 16 -5.03 -44.58 -10.58
C GLY A 16 -3.71 -43.82 -10.37
N ASP A 17 -2.61 -44.35 -10.92
CA ASP A 17 -1.27 -43.78 -10.78
C ASP A 17 -1.05 -42.46 -11.54
N ALA A 18 -1.98 -42.07 -12.41
CA ALA A 18 -1.91 -40.80 -13.12
C ALA A 18 -2.13 -39.59 -12.18
N VAL A 19 -2.78 -39.80 -11.02
CA VAL A 19 -2.97 -38.79 -9.99
C VAL A 19 -2.29 -39.21 -8.70
N ARG A 20 -1.31 -38.44 -8.26
CA ARG A 20 -0.62 -38.63 -6.98
C ARG A 20 -1.04 -37.54 -6.02
N ILE A 21 -1.48 -37.92 -4.81
CA ILE A 21 -1.93 -36.98 -3.77
C ILE A 21 -1.14 -37.31 -2.49
N GLY A 22 -0.45 -36.27 -2.00
CA GLY A 22 0.33 -36.33 -0.76
C GLY A 22 -0.53 -36.50 0.49
N THR A 23 0.07 -36.35 1.64
CA THR A 23 -0.57 -36.49 2.96
C THR A 23 -1.30 -35.23 3.37
N ASP A 24 -2.30 -35.36 4.23
CA ASP A 24 -3.05 -34.26 4.86
C ASP A 24 -3.67 -33.26 3.87
N CYS A 25 -3.98 -33.70 2.66
CA CYS A 25 -4.66 -32.90 1.66
C CYS A 25 -6.17 -32.77 1.94
N VAL A 26 -6.74 -31.59 1.67
CA VAL A 26 -8.18 -31.32 1.81
C VAL A 26 -8.73 -30.92 0.44
N ILE A 27 -9.56 -31.77 -0.16
CA ILE A 27 -10.15 -31.55 -1.49
C ILE A 27 -11.67 -31.53 -1.36
N ALA A 28 -12.32 -30.49 -1.86
CA ALA A 28 -13.78 -30.39 -1.85
C ALA A 28 -14.43 -31.43 -2.78
N ASN A 29 -15.69 -31.78 -2.51
CA ASN A 29 -16.40 -32.86 -3.20
C ASN A 29 -16.62 -32.64 -4.69
N ASP A 30 -16.65 -31.40 -5.13
CA ASP A 30 -16.97 -30.90 -6.47
C ASP A 30 -15.74 -30.33 -7.20
N VAL A 31 -14.55 -30.80 -6.82
CA VAL A 31 -13.32 -30.54 -7.57
C VAL A 31 -13.19 -31.57 -8.70
N ASP A 32 -13.00 -31.06 -9.91
CA ASP A 32 -12.86 -31.89 -11.11
C ASP A 32 -11.39 -32.13 -11.47
N PHE A 33 -11.06 -33.39 -11.71
CA PHE A 33 -9.80 -33.83 -12.33
C PHE A 33 -10.11 -34.33 -13.72
N LEU A 34 -9.81 -33.53 -14.73
CA LEU A 34 -10.03 -33.85 -16.12
C LEU A 34 -8.68 -34.25 -16.76
N MET A 35 -8.58 -35.47 -17.26
CA MET A 35 -7.29 -35.97 -17.70
C MET A 35 -7.43 -36.74 -19.00
N ASP A 36 -6.53 -36.42 -19.92
CA ASP A 36 -6.34 -37.19 -21.15
C ASP A 36 -5.30 -38.30 -20.96
N THR A 37 -5.08 -39.11 -21.99
CA THR A 37 -4.07 -40.15 -22.02
C THR A 37 -2.67 -39.54 -21.80
N ASP A 38 -1.84 -40.25 -21.02
CA ASP A 38 -0.46 -39.85 -20.68
C ASP A 38 -0.30 -38.55 -19.89
N ALA A 39 -1.38 -37.95 -19.45
CA ALA A 39 -1.34 -36.79 -18.55
C ALA A 39 -1.15 -37.21 -17.09
N THR A 40 -0.55 -36.31 -16.28
CA THR A 40 -0.38 -36.56 -14.85
C THR A 40 -0.69 -35.31 -14.00
N ILE A 41 -1.24 -35.58 -12.80
CA ILE A 41 -1.42 -34.54 -11.77
C ILE A 41 -0.78 -35.03 -10.48
N THR A 42 0.13 -34.23 -9.93
CA THR A 42 0.79 -34.52 -8.66
C THR A 42 0.53 -33.39 -7.66
N LEU A 43 -0.02 -33.74 -6.50
CA LEU A 43 -0.19 -32.84 -5.36
C LEU A 43 0.81 -33.24 -4.26
N GLY A 44 1.49 -32.27 -3.69
CA GLY A 44 2.32 -32.43 -2.51
C GLY A 44 1.49 -32.61 -1.23
N ASP A 45 2.13 -32.46 -0.09
CA ASP A 45 1.50 -32.59 1.23
C ASP A 45 0.72 -31.31 1.62
N ARG A 46 -0.34 -31.46 2.41
CA ARG A 46 -1.15 -30.35 2.98
C ARG A 46 -1.70 -29.38 1.93
N VAL A 47 -2.00 -29.88 0.73
CA VAL A 47 -2.66 -29.10 -0.32
C VAL A 47 -4.14 -28.98 -0.01
N SER A 48 -4.67 -27.77 -0.11
CA SER A 48 -6.10 -27.47 0.07
C SER A 48 -6.71 -26.97 -1.23
N ILE A 49 -7.76 -27.64 -1.74
CA ILE A 49 -8.48 -27.25 -2.96
C ILE A 49 -9.97 -27.07 -2.64
N ARG A 50 -10.47 -25.87 -2.90
CA ARG A 50 -11.84 -25.53 -2.63
C ARG A 50 -12.77 -25.84 -3.80
N ARG A 51 -14.07 -25.74 -3.52
CA ARG A 51 -15.18 -26.12 -4.43
C ARG A 51 -15.12 -25.45 -5.81
N GLY A 52 -15.65 -26.17 -6.80
CA GLY A 52 -15.80 -25.67 -8.18
C GLY A 52 -14.48 -25.53 -8.93
N THR A 53 -13.36 -25.98 -8.36
CA THR A 53 -12.06 -25.91 -9.00
C THR A 53 -11.85 -27.07 -9.98
N THR A 54 -11.25 -26.80 -11.13
CA THR A 54 -10.93 -27.78 -12.16
C THR A 54 -9.42 -27.83 -12.38
N LEU A 55 -8.84 -29.03 -12.23
CA LEU A 55 -7.49 -29.37 -12.65
C LEU A 55 -7.57 -30.19 -13.91
N GLN A 56 -7.16 -29.60 -15.05
CA GLN A 56 -7.25 -30.23 -16.36
C GLN A 56 -5.86 -30.48 -16.93
N ALA A 57 -5.52 -31.71 -17.16
CA ALA A 57 -4.29 -32.09 -17.85
C ALA A 57 -4.65 -32.76 -19.19
N ASN A 58 -4.42 -32.03 -20.27
CA ASN A 58 -4.68 -32.50 -21.64
C ASN A 58 -3.54 -33.42 -22.12
N ALA A 59 -3.67 -34.02 -23.26
CA ALA A 59 -2.77 -35.04 -23.78
C ALA A 59 -1.27 -34.72 -23.57
N GLY A 60 -0.61 -35.50 -22.73
CA GLY A 60 0.79 -35.29 -22.33
C GLY A 60 1.05 -34.15 -21.39
N GLY A 61 0.02 -33.47 -20.90
CA GLY A 61 0.15 -32.32 -19.95
C GLY A 61 0.43 -32.80 -18.52
N HIS A 62 1.20 -31.98 -17.79
CA HIS A 62 1.56 -32.28 -16.40
C HIS A 62 1.24 -31.09 -15.49
N ILE A 63 0.52 -31.37 -14.39
CA ILE A 63 0.32 -30.40 -13.30
C ILE A 63 1.04 -30.90 -12.06
N VAL A 64 1.94 -30.07 -11.54
CA VAL A 64 2.68 -30.38 -10.30
C VAL A 64 2.45 -29.27 -9.29
N ILE A 65 1.82 -29.60 -8.17
CA ILE A 65 1.50 -28.70 -7.08
C ILE A 65 2.32 -29.09 -5.86
N GLY A 66 3.12 -28.18 -5.33
CA GLY A 66 3.98 -28.40 -4.18
C GLY A 66 3.22 -28.47 -2.86
N ASP A 67 3.95 -28.63 -1.76
CA ASP A 67 3.40 -28.71 -0.42
C ASP A 67 2.79 -27.36 0.04
N ASP A 68 1.88 -27.41 1.00
CA ASP A 68 1.31 -26.24 1.66
C ASP A 68 0.60 -25.26 0.72
N VAL A 69 0.15 -25.70 -0.47
CA VAL A 69 -0.55 -24.87 -1.45
C VAL A 69 -2.04 -24.78 -1.12
N ALA A 70 -2.58 -23.56 -1.15
CA ALA A 70 -4.00 -23.31 -1.00
C ALA A 70 -4.62 -22.79 -2.31
N ILE A 71 -5.65 -23.49 -2.81
CA ILE A 71 -6.40 -23.12 -4.03
C ILE A 71 -7.82 -22.79 -3.66
N GLY A 72 -8.26 -21.59 -4.06
CA GLY A 72 -9.57 -21.03 -3.80
C GLY A 72 -10.69 -21.69 -4.58
N GLU A 73 -11.84 -21.00 -4.63
CA GLU A 73 -13.04 -21.49 -5.32
C GLU A 73 -13.06 -21.11 -6.80
N ASN A 74 -13.60 -22.01 -7.63
CA ASN A 74 -13.79 -21.77 -9.08
C ASN A 74 -12.48 -21.40 -9.79
N VAL A 75 -11.40 -22.06 -9.46
CA VAL A 75 -10.10 -21.92 -10.12
C VAL A 75 -10.01 -22.92 -11.26
N VAL A 76 -9.46 -22.50 -12.39
CA VAL A 76 -9.15 -23.39 -13.50
C VAL A 76 -7.65 -23.44 -13.73
N ILE A 77 -7.10 -24.64 -13.73
CA ILE A 77 -5.70 -24.89 -14.06
C ILE A 77 -5.67 -25.91 -15.19
N SER A 78 -5.25 -25.48 -16.39
CA SER A 78 -5.29 -26.31 -17.58
C SER A 78 -3.93 -26.40 -18.26
N ALA A 79 -3.35 -27.60 -18.27
CA ALA A 79 -2.04 -27.90 -18.83
C ALA A 79 -2.13 -28.71 -20.11
N MET A 80 -1.42 -28.29 -21.15
CA MET A 80 -1.08 -29.08 -22.36
C MET A 80 0.40 -29.46 -22.37
N THR A 81 1.22 -28.77 -21.60
CA THR A 81 2.64 -29.07 -21.43
C THR A 81 2.97 -29.26 -19.95
N HIS A 82 3.22 -28.18 -19.24
CA HIS A 82 3.62 -28.28 -17.84
C HIS A 82 3.23 -27.04 -17.04
N ILE A 83 2.48 -27.25 -15.96
CA ILE A 83 2.21 -26.21 -14.96
C ILE A 83 2.81 -26.65 -13.63
N ARG A 84 3.74 -25.88 -13.11
CA ARG A 84 4.34 -26.12 -11.81
C ARG A 84 4.00 -24.99 -10.82
N ILE A 85 3.42 -25.37 -9.70
CA ILE A 85 3.08 -24.48 -8.58
C ILE A 85 3.96 -24.84 -7.39
N GLY A 86 4.77 -23.92 -6.94
CA GLY A 86 5.74 -24.09 -5.86
C GLY A 86 5.07 -24.18 -4.49
N ARG A 87 5.87 -24.57 -3.50
CA ARG A 87 5.43 -24.69 -2.11
C ARG A 87 4.87 -23.40 -1.55
N GLY A 88 3.80 -23.48 -0.75
CA GLY A 88 3.23 -22.36 0.00
C GLY A 88 2.60 -21.29 -0.88
N VAL A 89 2.27 -21.59 -2.13
CA VAL A 89 1.55 -20.67 -3.02
C VAL A 89 0.10 -20.56 -2.59
N GLY A 90 -0.41 -19.32 -2.53
CA GLY A 90 -1.83 -19.03 -2.34
C GLY A 90 -2.48 -18.60 -3.65
N ILE A 91 -3.51 -19.31 -4.09
CA ILE A 91 -4.34 -18.98 -5.25
C ILE A 91 -5.74 -18.67 -4.77
N SER A 92 -6.20 -17.44 -4.99
CA SER A 92 -7.54 -17.00 -4.59
C SER A 92 -8.62 -17.49 -5.56
N ASN A 93 -9.84 -16.95 -5.43
CA ASN A 93 -11.00 -17.43 -6.19
C ASN A 93 -11.00 -16.94 -7.64
N MET A 94 -11.62 -17.75 -8.53
CA MET A 94 -11.84 -17.40 -9.94
C MET A 94 -10.55 -17.07 -10.71
N VAL A 95 -9.46 -17.73 -10.37
CA VAL A 95 -8.18 -17.61 -11.07
C VAL A 95 -8.14 -18.59 -12.22
N ASP A 96 -7.54 -18.17 -13.32
CA ASP A 96 -7.46 -18.90 -14.57
C ASP A 96 -5.99 -19.05 -15.02
N ILE A 97 -5.49 -20.28 -15.13
CA ILE A 97 -4.09 -20.59 -15.43
C ILE A 97 -4.04 -21.57 -16.60
N HIS A 98 -3.62 -21.08 -17.77
CA HIS A 98 -3.54 -21.89 -18.98
C HIS A 98 -2.16 -21.80 -19.60
N ASP A 99 -1.48 -22.93 -19.76
CA ASP A 99 -0.18 -23.02 -20.43
C ASP A 99 -0.28 -23.07 -21.95
N HIS A 100 -1.46 -22.83 -22.51
CA HIS A 100 -1.74 -22.89 -23.93
C HIS A 100 -2.78 -21.87 -24.36
N ASN A 101 -2.70 -21.48 -25.64
CA ASN A 101 -3.70 -20.63 -26.30
C ASN A 101 -3.99 -21.21 -27.68
N HIS A 102 -5.20 -21.00 -28.19
CA HIS A 102 -5.48 -21.27 -29.60
C HIS A 102 -4.58 -20.41 -30.48
N ARG A 103 -4.01 -21.00 -31.53
CA ARG A 103 -3.24 -20.24 -32.52
C ARG A 103 -4.04 -19.09 -33.07
N ALA A 104 -3.47 -17.90 -33.01
CA ALA A 104 -4.01 -16.76 -33.68
C ALA A 104 -3.97 -17.01 -35.20
N ARG A 105 -5.09 -16.84 -35.89
CA ARG A 105 -5.18 -17.04 -37.31
C ARG A 105 -4.51 -15.93 -38.06
N THR A 106 -3.61 -16.31 -38.91
CA THR A 106 -3.17 -15.51 -40.03
C THR A 106 -3.28 -16.38 -41.28
N HIS A 107 -4.40 -16.34 -41.98
CA HIS A 107 -4.53 -16.89 -43.34
C HIS A 107 -4.31 -18.42 -43.52
N ASP A 108 -4.40 -19.20 -42.45
CA ASP A 108 -4.27 -20.66 -42.56
C ASP A 108 -5.52 -21.22 -43.32
N THR A 109 -5.27 -21.98 -44.35
CA THR A 109 -6.28 -22.70 -45.10
C THR A 109 -5.97 -24.21 -45.07
N THR A 110 -7.01 -25.01 -45.21
CA THR A 110 -6.84 -26.45 -45.48
C THR A 110 -6.14 -26.68 -46.82
N THR A 111 -5.65 -27.89 -47.06
CA THR A 111 -5.10 -28.29 -48.37
C THR A 111 -6.10 -28.09 -49.54
N ALA A 112 -7.41 -27.99 -49.27
CA ALA A 112 -8.44 -27.66 -50.24
C ALA A 112 -8.71 -26.14 -50.38
N GLY A 113 -7.96 -25.28 -49.68
CA GLY A 113 -8.12 -23.83 -49.70
C GLY A 113 -9.25 -23.28 -48.80
N GLU A 114 -9.92 -24.12 -48.02
CA GLU A 114 -10.98 -23.69 -47.12
C GLU A 114 -10.39 -23.08 -45.82
N PRO A 115 -10.98 -22.03 -45.25
CA PRO A 115 -10.55 -21.45 -43.99
C PRO A 115 -10.58 -22.47 -42.84
N ILE A 116 -9.50 -22.57 -42.09
CA ILE A 116 -9.46 -23.39 -40.88
C ILE A 116 -10.29 -22.75 -39.79
N THR A 117 -11.19 -23.51 -39.15
CA THR A 117 -11.99 -23.01 -38.03
C THR A 117 -11.09 -22.73 -36.82
N PRO A 118 -11.41 -21.79 -35.93
CA PRO A 118 -10.57 -21.48 -34.75
C PRO A 118 -10.20 -22.72 -33.94
N TRP A 119 -11.12 -23.67 -33.79
CA TRP A 119 -10.93 -24.90 -33.05
C TRP A 119 -9.99 -25.90 -33.76
N ALA A 120 -9.79 -25.79 -35.05
CA ALA A 120 -8.93 -26.65 -35.84
C ALA A 120 -7.49 -26.07 -36.03
N SER A 121 -7.27 -24.82 -35.65
CA SER A 121 -5.97 -24.17 -35.86
C SER A 121 -4.83 -24.67 -34.92
N GLY A 122 -5.17 -25.53 -33.96
CA GLY A 122 -4.23 -26.03 -32.98
C GLY A 122 -3.92 -25.04 -31.84
N PHE A 123 -2.92 -25.36 -31.05
CA PHE A 123 -2.54 -24.61 -29.86
C PHE A 123 -1.05 -24.21 -29.92
N ASP A 124 -0.75 -23.06 -29.36
CA ASP A 124 0.59 -22.68 -28.94
C ASP A 124 0.67 -22.88 -27.43
N ALA A 125 1.57 -23.73 -26.98
CA ALA A 125 1.70 -24.09 -25.57
C ALA A 125 3.12 -23.84 -25.08
N ALA A 126 3.25 -23.33 -23.85
CA ALA A 126 4.53 -23.10 -23.20
C ALA A 126 4.36 -23.18 -21.66
N PRO A 127 5.31 -23.81 -20.93
CA PRO A 127 5.16 -24.06 -19.51
C PRO A 127 4.87 -22.81 -18.68
N ILE A 128 4.10 -22.99 -17.60
CA ILE A 128 3.90 -21.97 -16.56
C ILE A 128 4.59 -22.45 -15.27
N ILE A 129 5.36 -21.57 -14.66
CA ILE A 129 6.00 -21.80 -13.38
C ILE A 129 5.55 -20.73 -12.40
N ILE A 130 4.94 -21.15 -11.29
CA ILE A 130 4.66 -20.28 -10.15
C ILE A 130 5.58 -20.72 -9.02
N GLU A 131 6.52 -19.88 -8.65
CA GLU A 131 7.52 -20.20 -7.63
C GLU A 131 6.96 -20.07 -6.21
N ALA A 132 7.73 -20.57 -5.23
CA ALA A 132 7.28 -20.70 -3.85
C ALA A 132 6.83 -19.37 -3.23
N GLY A 133 5.79 -19.43 -2.38
CA GLY A 133 5.30 -18.28 -1.60
C GLY A 133 4.59 -17.20 -2.41
N ALA A 134 4.36 -17.40 -3.70
CA ALA A 134 3.60 -16.43 -4.50
C ALA A 134 2.13 -16.39 -4.08
N ILE A 135 1.52 -15.20 -4.18
CA ILE A 135 0.10 -14.96 -3.90
C ILE A 135 -0.57 -14.49 -5.17
N ILE A 136 -1.55 -15.26 -5.63
CA ILE A 136 -2.36 -14.95 -6.82
C ILE A 136 -3.75 -14.53 -6.34
N SER A 137 -4.07 -13.23 -6.47
CA SER A 137 -5.34 -12.69 -6.00
C SER A 137 -6.53 -13.08 -6.89
N ASN A 138 -7.73 -12.68 -6.48
CA ASN A 138 -8.97 -13.04 -7.19
C ASN A 138 -8.99 -12.61 -8.66
N LYS A 139 -9.56 -13.46 -9.52
CA LYS A 139 -9.81 -13.17 -10.94
C LYS A 139 -8.54 -12.83 -11.73
N VAL A 140 -7.43 -13.41 -11.38
CA VAL A 140 -6.18 -13.29 -12.14
C VAL A 140 -6.19 -14.32 -13.26
N SER A 141 -5.70 -13.91 -14.45
CA SER A 141 -5.41 -14.83 -15.55
C SER A 141 -3.91 -14.89 -15.79
N ILE A 142 -3.35 -16.10 -15.87
CA ILE A 142 -1.94 -16.36 -16.19
C ILE A 142 -1.88 -17.15 -17.50
N ILE A 143 -1.22 -16.57 -18.49
CA ILE A 143 -1.13 -17.18 -19.82
C ILE A 143 0.17 -17.95 -20.04
N ALA A 144 0.22 -18.70 -21.13
CA ALA A 144 1.34 -19.58 -21.51
C ALA A 144 2.72 -18.89 -21.49
N GLY A 145 3.74 -19.64 -21.03
CA GLY A 145 5.14 -19.23 -21.04
C GLY A 145 5.56 -18.28 -19.91
N VAL A 146 4.71 -18.09 -18.92
CA VAL A 146 4.97 -17.14 -17.82
C VAL A 146 5.64 -17.85 -16.64
N THR A 147 6.67 -17.21 -16.07
CA THR A 147 7.19 -17.52 -14.74
C THR A 147 6.76 -16.43 -13.76
N VAL A 148 6.03 -16.79 -12.72
CA VAL A 148 5.75 -15.93 -11.56
C VAL A 148 6.79 -16.26 -10.50
N GLY A 149 7.68 -15.32 -10.21
CA GLY A 149 8.81 -15.51 -9.30
C GLY A 149 8.40 -15.72 -7.85
N GLN A 150 9.36 -16.12 -7.04
CA GLN A 150 9.18 -16.37 -5.61
C GLN A 150 8.64 -15.12 -4.88
N ASN A 151 7.70 -15.34 -3.94
CA ASN A 151 7.10 -14.28 -3.11
C ASN A 151 6.47 -13.13 -3.92
N VAL A 152 6.03 -13.38 -5.13
CA VAL A 152 5.30 -12.38 -5.93
C VAL A 152 3.87 -12.25 -5.44
N LEU A 153 3.36 -11.02 -5.41
CA LEU A 153 1.93 -10.73 -5.27
C LEU A 153 1.37 -10.31 -6.62
N ILE A 154 0.44 -11.08 -7.18
CA ILE A 154 -0.35 -10.67 -8.34
C ILE A 154 -1.68 -10.11 -7.84
N GLY A 155 -1.92 -8.82 -8.11
CA GLY A 155 -3.14 -8.13 -7.68
C GLY A 155 -4.39 -8.59 -8.42
N ALA A 156 -5.55 -8.41 -7.80
CA ALA A 156 -6.83 -8.87 -8.34
C ALA A 156 -7.13 -8.28 -9.73
N ASN A 157 -7.82 -9.09 -10.58
CA ASN A 157 -8.17 -8.77 -11.97
C ASN A 157 -6.95 -8.52 -12.90
N ALA A 158 -5.75 -8.92 -12.51
CA ALA A 158 -4.58 -8.80 -13.39
C ALA A 158 -4.54 -9.89 -14.45
N VAL A 159 -3.99 -9.56 -15.63
CA VAL A 159 -3.69 -10.52 -16.69
C VAL A 159 -2.17 -10.58 -16.87
N VAL A 160 -1.56 -11.69 -16.47
CA VAL A 160 -0.11 -11.90 -16.48
C VAL A 160 0.31 -12.44 -17.83
N THR A 161 0.85 -11.57 -18.68
CA THR A 161 1.27 -11.86 -20.06
C THR A 161 2.78 -11.95 -20.24
N ALA A 162 3.55 -11.71 -19.20
CA ALA A 162 5.01 -11.76 -19.16
C ALA A 162 5.48 -12.20 -17.78
N SER A 163 6.67 -12.79 -17.71
CA SER A 163 7.23 -13.24 -16.44
C SER A 163 7.41 -12.10 -15.46
N VAL A 164 7.10 -12.39 -14.18
CA VAL A 164 7.15 -11.43 -13.08
C VAL A 164 8.34 -11.80 -12.19
N PRO A 165 9.28 -10.87 -11.97
CA PRO A 165 10.48 -11.16 -11.17
C PRO A 165 10.12 -11.43 -9.69
N PRO A 166 10.96 -12.20 -8.96
CA PRO A 166 10.69 -12.52 -7.56
C PRO A 166 10.60 -11.28 -6.67
N ASN A 167 9.89 -11.43 -5.55
CA ASN A 167 9.73 -10.40 -4.53
C ASN A 167 9.16 -9.08 -5.10
N THR A 168 8.15 -9.17 -5.97
CA THR A 168 7.48 -7.99 -6.55
C THR A 168 5.97 -8.08 -6.43
N THR A 169 5.31 -6.93 -6.57
CA THR A 169 3.87 -6.86 -6.81
C THR A 169 3.63 -6.46 -8.26
N ALA A 170 2.77 -7.20 -8.96
CA ALA A 170 2.33 -6.87 -10.30
C ALA A 170 0.81 -6.74 -10.35
N ILE A 171 0.31 -5.69 -11.03
CA ILE A 171 -1.12 -5.40 -11.16
C ILE A 171 -1.48 -4.97 -12.58
N GLY A 172 -2.75 -5.03 -12.91
CA GLY A 172 -3.32 -4.48 -14.17
C GLY A 172 -3.43 -5.47 -15.31
N THR A 173 -3.93 -4.98 -16.44
CA THR A 173 -4.16 -5.74 -17.69
C THR A 173 -3.57 -4.97 -18.87
N PRO A 174 -2.40 -5.39 -19.37
CA PRO A 174 -1.53 -6.46 -18.87
C PRO A 174 -0.86 -6.11 -17.55
N ALA A 175 -0.55 -7.13 -16.75
CA ALA A 175 0.12 -6.95 -15.46
C ALA A 175 1.49 -6.29 -15.60
N ARG A 176 1.76 -5.31 -14.76
CA ARG A 176 3.05 -4.61 -14.68
C ARG A 176 3.53 -4.61 -13.23
N VAL A 177 4.81 -4.75 -13.06
CA VAL A 177 5.45 -4.61 -11.74
C VAL A 177 5.28 -3.18 -11.25
N THR A 178 4.63 -3.03 -10.10
CA THR A 178 4.41 -1.72 -9.46
C THR A 178 5.25 -1.53 -8.21
N THR A 179 5.62 -2.64 -7.55
CA THR A 179 6.40 -2.61 -6.32
C THR A 179 7.39 -3.76 -6.33
N ARG A 180 8.60 -3.50 -5.86
CA ARG A 180 9.61 -4.53 -5.58
C ARG A 180 9.72 -4.67 -4.06
N HIS A 181 9.60 -5.90 -3.59
CA HIS A 181 9.75 -6.23 -2.17
C HIS A 181 11.13 -6.88 -2.00
N PRO A 182 11.88 -6.54 -0.97
CA PRO A 182 13.04 -7.34 -0.61
C PRO A 182 12.58 -8.75 -0.24
N GLY A 183 13.37 -9.73 -0.57
CA GLY A 183 13.17 -11.11 -0.10
C GLY A 183 13.16 -11.19 1.42
N PRO A 184 12.82 -12.35 2.01
CA PRO A 184 12.92 -12.54 3.45
C PRO A 184 14.35 -12.16 3.87
N LEU A 185 14.45 -11.14 4.74
CA LEU A 185 15.73 -10.76 5.34
C LEU A 185 16.19 -11.95 6.19
N ASP A 186 17.47 -12.29 6.07
CA ASP A 186 18.07 -13.23 7.01
C ASP A 186 17.84 -12.67 8.43
N ALA A 187 17.39 -13.53 9.35
CA ALA A 187 17.06 -13.12 10.72
C ALA A 187 18.24 -12.48 11.47
N THR A 188 19.43 -12.51 10.89
CA THR A 188 20.67 -11.94 11.41
C THR A 188 20.95 -10.52 10.90
N GLU A 189 20.25 -10.03 9.88
CA GLU A 189 20.47 -8.69 9.33
C GLU A 189 19.57 -7.65 10.02
N SER A 190 20.16 -6.55 10.48
CA SER A 190 19.41 -5.42 11.04
C SER A 190 18.63 -4.71 9.93
N ARG A 191 17.33 -4.53 10.15
CA ARG A 191 16.50 -3.76 9.22
C ARG A 191 17.02 -2.33 9.10
N PRO A 192 17.06 -1.76 7.88
CA PRO A 192 17.35 -0.33 7.72
C PRO A 192 16.40 0.49 8.59
N GLN A 193 16.95 1.51 9.24
CA GLN A 193 16.15 2.42 10.06
C GLN A 193 15.99 3.76 9.33
N LEU A 194 14.77 4.27 9.26
CA LEU A 194 14.49 5.63 8.86
C LEU A 194 13.90 6.39 10.04
N ARG A 195 14.57 7.49 10.41
CA ARG A 195 14.15 8.39 11.49
C ARG A 195 13.39 9.56 10.92
N ILE A 196 12.14 9.73 11.37
CA ILE A 196 11.26 10.80 10.92
C ILE A 196 10.97 11.72 12.10
N ALA A 197 11.18 13.01 11.92
CA ALA A 197 10.75 14.02 12.87
C ALA A 197 9.57 14.81 12.33
N TRP A 198 8.62 15.13 13.20
CA TRP A 198 7.45 15.92 12.89
C TRP A 198 7.45 17.17 13.76
N PHE A 199 7.32 18.33 13.15
CA PHE A 199 7.29 19.63 13.82
C PHE A 199 6.05 20.38 13.36
N GLY A 200 5.13 20.66 14.25
CA GLY A 200 3.90 21.31 13.84
C GLY A 200 2.96 21.68 14.97
N THR A 201 1.75 21.97 14.58
CA THR A 201 0.67 22.37 15.47
C THR A 201 -0.10 21.17 16.00
N SER A 202 -1.27 21.42 16.62
CA SER A 202 -2.22 20.38 17.03
C SER A 202 -2.62 19.41 15.89
N LEU A 203 -2.54 19.82 14.63
CA LEU A 203 -2.80 18.95 13.49
C LEU A 203 -1.76 17.82 13.36
N MET A 204 -0.55 18.03 13.83
CA MET A 204 0.51 16.98 13.90
C MET A 204 0.58 16.29 15.26
N GLU A 205 0.39 17.05 16.36
CA GLU A 205 0.39 16.49 17.71
C GLU A 205 -0.66 15.42 17.88
N HIS A 206 -1.70 15.64 17.24
CA HIS A 206 -3.08 15.37 17.56
C HIS A 206 -3.34 13.95 17.95
N TYR A 207 -2.96 13.05 18.36
CA TYR A 207 -3.58 11.76 18.71
C TYR A 207 -2.71 10.71 19.40
N GLU A 208 -1.43 10.94 19.51
CA GLU A 208 -0.66 10.11 20.42
C GLU A 208 -0.98 10.43 21.89
N ALA A 209 -1.30 11.70 22.17
CA ALA A 209 -1.61 12.17 23.54
C ALA A 209 -3.05 11.88 24.00
N HIS A 210 -4.02 11.75 23.09
CA HIS A 210 -5.44 11.62 23.46
C HIS A 210 -5.93 10.17 23.60
N ASN A 211 -5.12 9.17 23.29
CA ASN A 211 -5.46 7.79 23.56
C ASN A 211 -4.33 7.07 24.33
N PRO A 212 -4.22 7.30 25.65
CA PRO A 212 -3.17 6.70 26.47
C PRO A 212 -3.23 5.16 26.57
N ARG A 213 -4.30 4.54 26.05
CA ARG A 213 -4.47 3.08 26.01
C ARG A 213 -3.90 2.43 24.75
N LEU A 214 -3.50 3.22 23.77
CA LEU A 214 -2.94 2.74 22.52
C LEU A 214 -1.62 3.50 22.28
N SER A 215 -0.54 3.05 22.92
CA SER A 215 0.78 3.60 22.63
C SER A 215 1.15 3.30 21.18
N ALA A 216 1.75 4.25 20.50
CA ALA A 216 2.01 4.23 19.06
C ALA A 216 2.92 3.08 18.57
N GLN A 217 3.51 2.30 19.44
CA GLN A 217 4.53 1.32 19.08
C GLN A 217 4.35 -0.09 19.67
N ALA A 218 3.60 -0.24 20.76
CA ALA A 218 3.63 -1.49 21.50
C ALA A 218 2.47 -2.43 21.20
N ASP A 219 1.30 -1.89 20.90
CA ASP A 219 0.10 -2.66 21.13
C ASP A 219 -0.91 -2.58 19.97
N LEU A 220 -0.45 -2.97 18.77
CA LEU A 220 -1.41 -3.59 17.87
C LEU A 220 -1.77 -4.92 18.51
N PRO A 221 -3.05 -5.14 18.90
CA PRO A 221 -3.46 -6.41 19.48
C PRO A 221 -3.11 -7.53 18.51
N ALA A 222 -2.70 -8.67 19.06
CA ALA A 222 -2.47 -9.86 18.26
C ALA A 222 -3.79 -10.23 17.53
N ILE A 223 -3.66 -10.83 16.34
CA ILE A 223 -4.83 -11.32 15.61
C ILE A 223 -5.61 -12.29 16.51
N GLY A 224 -6.84 -11.93 16.85
CA GLY A 224 -7.71 -12.71 17.73
C GLY A 224 -7.97 -12.10 19.11
N ASP A 225 -7.26 -11.04 19.48
CA ASP A 225 -7.55 -10.32 20.72
C ASP A 225 -8.84 -9.50 20.60
N THR A 226 -9.67 -9.56 21.61
CA THR A 226 -10.88 -8.73 21.70
C THR A 226 -10.52 -7.42 22.39
N ILE A 227 -10.64 -6.30 21.64
CA ILE A 227 -10.48 -4.97 22.23
C ILE A 227 -11.86 -4.40 22.52
N GLU A 228 -12.08 -4.02 23.76
CA GLU A 228 -13.23 -3.22 24.12
C GLU A 228 -12.94 -1.76 23.79
N ILE A 229 -13.49 -1.27 22.66
CA ILE A 229 -13.34 0.12 22.23
C ILE A 229 -14.42 0.94 22.92
N THR A 230 -14.08 1.55 24.05
CA THR A 230 -15.00 2.43 24.77
C THR A 230 -15.03 3.85 24.22
N GLU A 231 -13.97 4.30 23.55
CA GLU A 231 -13.92 5.57 22.83
C GLU A 231 -13.01 5.43 21.59
N TRP A 232 -13.60 5.52 20.41
CA TRP A 232 -12.87 5.65 19.17
C TRP A 232 -12.50 7.13 18.96
N ARG A 233 -11.22 7.46 19.00
CA ARG A 233 -10.73 8.78 18.61
C ARG A 233 -9.82 8.63 17.40
N ASN A 234 -9.97 9.56 16.45
CA ASN A 234 -9.11 9.64 15.28
C ASN A 234 -7.64 9.76 15.71
N ARG A 235 -6.75 9.04 15.04
CA ARG A 235 -5.31 9.02 15.35
C ARG A 235 -4.50 10.02 14.53
N GLY A 236 -5.15 10.87 13.74
CA GLY A 236 -4.54 11.86 12.89
C GLY A 236 -3.76 11.29 11.69
N TYR A 237 -3.43 12.17 10.78
CA TYR A 237 -2.77 11.79 9.54
C TYR A 237 -1.33 11.28 9.73
N VAL A 238 -0.61 11.74 10.76
CA VAL A 238 0.77 11.26 11.07
C VAL A 238 0.77 9.77 11.34
N HIS A 239 -0.13 9.31 12.21
CA HIS A 239 -0.28 7.88 12.49
C HIS A 239 -0.69 7.09 11.24
N GLY A 240 -1.62 7.62 10.47
CA GLY A 240 -2.07 7.01 9.21
C GLY A 240 -0.93 6.85 8.20
N LEU A 241 -0.06 7.87 8.04
CA LEU A 241 1.13 7.81 7.19
C LEU A 241 2.11 6.73 7.66
N LEU A 242 2.46 6.71 8.95
CA LEU A 242 3.38 5.71 9.50
C LEU A 242 2.84 4.29 9.34
N THR A 243 1.53 4.09 9.54
CA THR A 243 0.87 2.79 9.32
C THR A 243 0.96 2.38 7.84
N THR A 244 0.67 3.29 6.93
CA THR A 244 0.76 3.06 5.48
C THR A 244 2.19 2.71 5.05
N TRP A 245 3.20 3.45 5.55
CA TRP A 245 4.59 3.20 5.19
C TRP A 245 5.12 1.90 5.80
N ARG A 246 4.77 1.57 7.03
CA ARG A 246 5.12 0.27 7.64
C ARG A 246 4.52 -0.90 6.87
N ALA A 247 3.30 -0.76 6.36
CA ALA A 247 2.68 -1.77 5.51
C ALA A 247 3.34 -1.85 4.12
N ARG A 248 3.69 -0.69 3.52
CA ARG A 248 4.33 -0.62 2.19
C ARG A 248 5.79 -1.08 2.22
N TYR A 249 6.51 -0.80 3.31
CA TYR A 249 7.93 -1.09 3.49
C TYR A 249 8.18 -1.95 4.74
N PRO A 250 7.66 -3.19 4.80
CA PRO A 250 7.74 -4.03 6.00
C PRO A 250 9.16 -4.41 6.42
N TRP A 251 10.13 -4.17 5.54
CA TRP A 251 11.57 -4.38 5.77
C TRP A 251 12.29 -3.17 6.35
N ILE A 252 11.61 -2.05 6.55
CA ILE A 252 12.16 -0.84 7.14
C ILE A 252 11.60 -0.66 8.54
N THR A 253 12.46 -0.29 9.48
CA THR A 253 12.04 0.20 10.78
C THR A 253 11.88 1.71 10.71
N PHE A 254 10.64 2.20 10.81
CA PHE A 254 10.36 3.62 10.93
C PHE A 254 10.33 4.01 12.40
N THR A 255 11.23 4.90 12.81
CA THR A 255 11.17 5.58 14.11
C THR A 255 10.59 6.98 13.90
N SER A 256 9.74 7.41 14.82
CA SER A 256 8.99 8.67 14.72
C SER A 256 9.23 9.50 15.98
N ASP A 257 9.77 10.69 15.78
CA ASP A 257 9.96 11.70 16.82
C ASP A 257 8.89 12.79 16.56
N ASN A 258 7.73 12.72 17.22
CA ASN A 258 6.67 13.71 17.04
C ASN A 258 6.80 14.86 18.05
N HIS A 259 7.04 16.05 17.53
CA HIS A 259 7.18 17.31 18.26
C HIS A 259 6.04 18.29 17.92
N GLY A 260 4.89 17.76 17.47
CA GLY A 260 3.68 18.57 17.32
C GLY A 260 3.22 19.13 18.67
N GLU A 261 2.74 20.37 18.71
CA GLU A 261 2.27 21.01 19.94
C GLU A 261 0.99 21.80 19.69
N GLY A 262 -0.03 21.50 20.49
CA GLY A 262 -1.34 22.14 20.41
C GLY A 262 -1.27 23.65 20.61
N GLY A 263 -1.78 24.39 19.62
CA GLY A 263 -1.80 25.85 19.68
C GLY A 263 -0.46 26.53 19.34
N ALA A 264 0.59 25.78 19.01
CA ALA A 264 1.90 26.32 18.67
C ALA A 264 1.82 27.22 17.42
N THR A 265 2.50 28.35 17.49
CA THR A 265 2.76 29.25 16.36
C THR A 265 4.11 28.96 15.72
N SER A 266 4.44 29.62 14.61
CA SER A 266 5.76 29.47 13.99
C SER A 266 6.93 29.85 14.92
N ARG A 267 6.70 30.76 15.91
CA ARG A 267 7.69 31.08 16.95
C ARG A 267 7.98 29.88 17.84
N ASP A 268 6.92 29.23 18.31
CA ASP A 268 7.00 28.08 19.21
C ASP A 268 7.62 26.89 18.49
N ILE A 269 7.20 26.62 17.28
CA ILE A 269 7.73 25.52 16.43
C ILE A 269 9.22 25.74 16.16
N LEU A 270 9.67 26.97 15.86
CA LEU A 270 11.09 27.27 15.69
C LEU A 270 11.88 27.04 17.00
N ALA A 271 11.32 27.37 18.15
CA ALA A 271 11.96 27.10 19.45
C ALA A 271 12.06 25.59 19.72
N ILE A 272 11.02 24.84 19.40
CA ILE A 272 11.01 23.36 19.49
C ILE A 272 12.09 22.75 18.57
N ILE A 273 12.17 23.19 17.32
CA ILE A 273 13.19 22.73 16.36
C ILE A 273 14.60 23.04 16.86
N ARG A 274 14.83 24.24 17.40
CA ARG A 274 16.12 24.61 17.99
C ARG A 274 16.48 23.70 19.16
N THR A 275 15.53 23.37 20.00
CA THR A 275 15.72 22.44 21.13
C THR A 275 16.02 21.03 20.65
N ALA A 276 15.25 20.49 19.73
CA ALA A 276 15.47 19.16 19.15
C ALA A 276 16.82 19.05 18.42
N ALA A 277 17.31 20.15 17.85
CA ALA A 277 18.58 20.22 17.13
C ALA A 277 19.79 20.59 18.03
N GLN A 278 19.63 20.71 19.37
CA GLN A 278 20.74 21.04 20.27
C GLN A 278 21.88 20.01 20.27
N ASP A 279 21.52 18.73 20.17
CA ASP A 279 22.52 17.68 20.01
C ASP A 279 23.15 17.75 18.61
N PRO A 280 24.48 18.02 18.50
CA PRO A 280 25.17 18.08 17.22
C PRO A 280 25.11 16.77 16.43
N GLN A 281 24.87 15.64 17.08
CA GLN A 281 24.80 14.31 16.47
C GLN A 281 23.36 13.97 15.99
N GLN A 282 22.37 14.75 16.40
CA GLN A 282 20.99 14.50 15.99
C GLN A 282 20.86 14.63 14.47
N ARG A 283 20.33 13.59 13.84
CA ARG A 283 20.05 13.52 12.40
C ARG A 283 18.73 12.79 12.17
N TRP A 284 18.01 13.28 11.19
CA TRP A 284 16.80 12.63 10.71
C TRP A 284 16.95 12.23 9.23
N ASP A 285 16.22 11.24 8.81
CA ASP A 285 16.13 10.91 7.40
C ASP A 285 15.10 11.80 6.71
N LEU A 286 13.97 12.04 7.38
CA LEU A 286 12.92 12.95 6.93
C LEU A 286 12.52 13.86 8.09
N ALA A 287 12.44 15.16 7.85
CA ALA A 287 11.78 16.11 8.75
C ALA A 287 10.51 16.65 8.05
N VAL A 288 9.39 16.61 8.75
CA VAL A 288 8.10 17.13 8.28
C VAL A 288 7.72 18.33 9.14
N LEU A 289 7.36 19.43 8.51
CA LEU A 289 7.04 20.71 9.16
C LEU A 289 5.67 21.21 8.69
N GLY A 290 4.83 21.67 9.62
CA GLY A 290 3.58 22.38 9.34
C GLY A 290 3.41 23.54 10.32
N ALA A 291 3.23 24.75 9.80
CA ALA A 291 3.08 25.96 10.60
C ALA A 291 2.30 27.04 9.85
N GLY A 292 1.52 27.84 10.55
CA GLY A 292 0.85 29.01 9.99
C GLY A 292 -0.59 29.22 10.46
N ILE A 293 -1.35 28.14 10.66
CA ILE A 293 -2.75 28.26 11.05
C ILE A 293 -2.94 29.04 12.36
N ASN A 294 -2.14 28.74 13.39
CA ASN A 294 -2.23 29.43 14.67
C ASN A 294 -1.66 30.86 14.60
N ASP A 295 -0.67 31.10 13.76
CA ASP A 295 -0.12 32.45 13.52
C ASP A 295 -1.22 33.41 13.08
N VAL A 296 -2.08 32.97 12.18
CA VAL A 296 -3.24 33.72 11.67
C VAL A 296 -4.39 33.67 12.68
N TRP A 297 -4.75 32.49 13.16
CA TRP A 297 -5.96 32.32 13.99
C TRP A 297 -5.92 33.14 15.26
N ARG A 298 -4.76 33.30 15.93
CA ARG A 298 -4.60 34.11 17.13
C ARG A 298 -4.99 35.57 16.89
N GLY A 299 -4.69 36.14 15.73
CA GLY A 299 -5.10 37.48 15.33
C GLY A 299 -6.61 37.63 15.29
N TYR A 300 -7.33 36.69 14.70
CA TYR A 300 -8.80 36.71 14.61
C TYR A 300 -9.47 36.42 15.96
N GLN A 301 -8.81 35.73 16.86
CA GLN A 301 -9.25 35.53 18.24
C GLN A 301 -8.99 36.75 19.14
N GLN A 302 -8.51 37.87 18.62
CA GLN A 302 -8.10 39.03 19.38
C GLN A 302 -6.94 38.81 20.36
N ARG A 303 -6.16 37.75 20.14
CA ARG A 303 -4.94 37.42 20.90
C ARG A 303 -3.71 37.98 20.20
N LEU A 304 -3.69 39.31 20.03
CA LEU A 304 -2.74 40.02 19.17
C LEU A 304 -1.26 39.83 19.60
N SER A 305 -0.99 39.62 20.88
CA SER A 305 0.36 39.35 21.36
C SER A 305 0.89 37.97 20.96
N GLU A 306 -0.01 37.05 20.63
CA GLU A 306 0.32 35.68 20.22
C GLU A 306 0.27 35.52 18.71
N ALA A 307 -0.46 36.37 18.01
CA ALA A 307 -0.50 36.39 16.56
C ALA A 307 0.90 36.67 15.98
N VAL A 308 1.22 36.06 14.86
CA VAL A 308 2.50 36.25 14.17
C VAL A 308 2.25 36.86 12.81
N ALA A 309 2.83 38.02 12.56
CA ALA A 309 2.71 38.67 11.26
C ALA A 309 3.42 37.87 10.16
N ILE A 310 2.96 38.00 8.92
CA ILE A 310 3.45 37.18 7.80
C ILE A 310 4.94 37.35 7.52
N GLU A 311 5.52 38.54 7.80
CA GLU A 311 6.94 38.80 7.67
C GLU A 311 7.75 38.03 8.73
N GLU A 312 7.25 38.00 9.95
CA GLU A 312 7.85 37.25 11.05
C GLU A 312 7.70 35.72 10.84
N TYR A 313 6.53 35.29 10.37
CA TYR A 313 6.30 33.91 9.96
C TYR A 313 7.31 33.47 8.91
N ASP A 314 7.53 34.26 7.85
CA ASP A 314 8.53 33.97 6.81
C ASP A 314 9.94 33.82 7.41
N ALA A 315 10.31 34.74 8.32
CA ALA A 315 11.62 34.68 8.99
C ALA A 315 11.76 33.43 9.88
N ASN A 316 10.72 33.08 10.64
CA ASN A 316 10.69 31.89 11.48
C ASN A 316 10.79 30.61 10.66
N LEU A 317 10.02 30.53 9.57
CA LEU A 317 10.01 29.37 8.69
C LEU A 317 11.35 29.18 7.99
N ARG A 318 11.97 30.25 7.49
CA ARG A 318 13.32 30.19 6.88
C ARG A 318 14.36 29.73 7.88
N ALA A 319 14.33 30.24 9.10
CA ALA A 319 15.25 29.79 10.15
C ALA A 319 15.02 28.33 10.52
N ALA A 320 13.78 27.86 10.55
CA ALA A 320 13.44 26.45 10.74
C ALA A 320 13.97 25.58 9.60
N LEU A 321 13.77 26.01 8.35
CA LEU A 321 14.25 25.29 7.17
C LEU A 321 15.78 25.21 7.12
N GLU A 322 16.49 26.29 7.47
CA GLU A 322 17.96 26.29 7.56
C GLU A 322 18.46 25.23 8.54
N ILE A 323 17.85 25.14 9.72
CA ILE A 323 18.20 24.12 10.72
C ILE A 323 17.88 22.71 10.20
N LEU A 324 16.65 22.51 9.69
CA LEU A 324 16.19 21.19 9.29
C LEU A 324 16.94 20.64 8.08
N THR A 325 17.24 21.46 7.07
CA THR A 325 18.03 21.04 5.90
C THR A 325 19.48 20.71 6.26
N GLY A 326 20.01 21.31 7.33
CA GLY A 326 21.31 20.93 7.90
C GLY A 326 21.29 19.64 8.75
N ARG A 327 20.11 19.13 9.12
CA ARG A 327 19.95 18.01 10.06
C ARG A 327 19.18 16.82 9.49
N ALA A 328 18.38 17.02 8.46
CA ALA A 328 17.61 15.97 7.80
C ALA A 328 18.07 15.77 6.35
N ARG A 329 17.97 14.53 5.85
CA ARG A 329 18.31 14.21 4.45
C ARG A 329 17.26 14.73 3.47
N ARG A 330 16.01 14.79 3.93
CA ARG A 330 14.87 15.40 3.20
C ARG A 330 14.04 16.21 4.17
N VAL A 331 13.53 17.33 3.70
CA VAL A 331 12.60 18.19 4.46
C VAL A 331 11.34 18.36 3.64
N LEU A 332 10.20 18.13 4.28
CA LEU A 332 8.87 18.26 3.71
C LEU A 332 8.08 19.29 4.53
N VAL A 333 7.53 20.30 3.87
CA VAL A 333 6.57 21.23 4.50
C VAL A 333 5.18 20.89 4.01
N VAL A 334 4.27 20.69 4.94
CA VAL A 334 2.84 20.50 4.66
C VAL A 334 2.17 21.84 4.80
N GLY A 335 1.49 22.30 3.75
CA GLY A 335 0.68 23.51 3.80
C GLY A 335 -0.48 23.35 4.78
N GLU A 336 -0.88 24.46 5.40
CA GLU A 336 -2.00 24.47 6.35
C GLU A 336 -3.34 24.34 5.62
N PRO A 337 -4.25 23.47 6.09
CA PRO A 337 -5.60 23.40 5.55
C PRO A 337 -6.43 24.63 5.93
N PRO A 338 -7.55 24.91 5.24
CA PRO A 338 -8.47 25.96 5.63
C PRO A 338 -9.20 25.65 6.95
N ILE A 339 -9.63 26.68 7.66
CA ILE A 339 -10.58 26.57 8.78
C ILE A 339 -11.97 26.34 8.20
N GLY A 340 -12.71 25.35 8.71
CA GLY A 340 -14.04 24.98 8.25
C GLY A 340 -15.14 25.90 8.79
N TRP A 341 -15.20 26.02 10.11
CA TRP A 341 -16.09 26.95 10.81
C TRP A 341 -15.51 27.24 12.17
N GLU A 342 -15.76 28.44 12.69
CA GLU A 342 -15.34 28.83 14.03
C GLU A 342 -16.20 30.05 14.45
N PRO A 343 -17.15 29.84 15.35
CA PRO A 343 -18.11 30.88 15.69
C PRO A 343 -17.51 32.18 16.28
N SER A 344 -16.30 32.06 16.84
CA SER A 344 -15.64 33.21 17.48
C SER A 344 -14.88 34.11 16.51
N ILE A 345 -14.75 33.72 15.22
CA ILE A 345 -14.01 34.50 14.21
C ILE A 345 -14.77 34.64 12.89
N THR A 346 -14.31 35.55 12.04
CA THR A 346 -14.75 35.62 10.65
C THR A 346 -13.87 34.70 9.78
N VAL A 347 -14.37 33.54 9.40
CA VAL A 347 -13.59 32.47 8.74
C VAL A 347 -13.11 32.84 7.33
N PRO A 348 -13.92 33.43 6.42
CA PRO A 348 -13.43 33.70 5.05
C PRO A 348 -12.18 34.58 4.98
N PRO A 349 -12.05 35.70 5.69
CA PRO A 349 -10.80 36.46 5.69
C PRO A 349 -9.65 35.72 6.40
N ALA A 350 -9.90 34.96 7.46
CA ALA A 350 -8.88 34.16 8.10
C ALA A 350 -8.31 33.12 7.12
N ASN A 351 -9.17 32.47 6.34
CA ASN A 351 -8.74 31.52 5.30
C ASN A 351 -7.95 32.23 4.16
N ALA A 352 -8.30 33.46 3.80
CA ALA A 352 -7.50 34.21 2.83
C ALA A 352 -6.08 34.51 3.34
N ASP A 353 -5.95 34.82 4.63
CA ASP A 353 -4.65 35.01 5.27
C ASP A 353 -3.87 33.70 5.37
N ILE A 354 -4.49 32.58 5.76
CA ILE A 354 -3.83 31.25 5.77
C ILE A 354 -3.30 30.88 4.36
N ALA A 355 -4.09 31.13 3.33
CA ALA A 355 -3.65 30.92 1.95
C ALA A 355 -2.43 31.78 1.59
N ALA A 356 -2.37 33.02 2.06
CA ALA A 356 -1.21 33.89 1.86
C ALA A 356 0.04 33.35 2.61
N TYR A 357 -0.14 32.82 3.83
CA TYR A 357 0.95 32.16 4.57
C TYR A 357 1.45 30.91 3.85
N ASN A 358 0.57 30.08 3.30
CA ASN A 358 0.95 28.93 2.47
C ASN A 358 1.76 29.35 1.24
N GLN A 359 1.40 30.44 0.57
CA GLN A 359 2.18 30.96 -0.55
C GLN A 359 3.57 31.44 -0.11
N ARG A 360 3.68 32.03 1.07
CA ARG A 360 4.95 32.44 1.64
C ARG A 360 5.81 31.21 1.99
N ALA A 361 5.19 30.18 2.58
CA ALA A 361 5.85 28.91 2.89
C ALA A 361 6.41 28.25 1.63
N ARG A 362 5.64 28.19 0.54
CA ARG A 362 6.10 27.61 -0.73
C ARG A 362 7.37 28.29 -1.23
N ARG A 363 7.44 29.64 -1.21
CA ARG A 363 8.63 30.39 -1.63
C ARG A 363 9.85 30.08 -0.74
N ALA A 364 9.64 30.04 0.59
CA ALA A 364 10.71 29.71 1.51
C ALA A 364 11.25 28.29 1.29
N VAL A 365 10.37 27.34 0.98
CA VAL A 365 10.71 25.94 0.67
C VAL A 365 11.53 25.85 -0.62
N ASP A 366 11.10 26.55 -1.67
CA ASP A 366 11.82 26.59 -2.96
C ASP A 366 13.26 27.13 -2.78
N ASP A 367 13.41 28.21 -1.98
CA ASP A 367 14.71 28.84 -1.70
C ASP A 367 15.67 27.90 -0.92
N HIS A 368 15.14 26.90 -0.18
CA HIS A 368 15.93 25.95 0.62
C HIS A 368 16.07 24.56 0.00
N GLY A 369 15.50 24.33 -1.19
CA GLY A 369 15.54 23.04 -1.85
C GLY A 369 14.80 21.93 -1.10
N ALA A 370 13.78 22.30 -0.33
CA ALA A 370 12.89 21.39 0.38
C ALA A 370 11.66 21.02 -0.47
N HIS A 371 10.75 20.23 0.08
CA HIS A 371 9.52 19.81 -0.59
C HIS A 371 8.32 20.54 0.04
N PHE A 372 7.33 20.95 -0.77
CA PHE A 372 6.08 21.53 -0.29
C PHE A 372 4.88 20.72 -0.76
N VAL A 373 4.09 20.23 0.18
CA VAL A 373 2.80 19.57 -0.12
C VAL A 373 1.69 20.60 0.00
N ASP A 374 1.09 20.95 -1.12
CA ASP A 374 -0.10 21.79 -1.13
C ASP A 374 -1.35 20.94 -0.85
N VAL A 375 -2.03 21.23 0.23
CA VAL A 375 -3.25 20.51 0.62
C VAL A 375 -4.50 21.38 0.46
N TRP A 376 -4.33 22.66 0.15
CA TRP A 376 -5.39 23.65 0.19
C TRP A 376 -6.55 23.34 -0.74
N ASP A 377 -6.27 23.23 -2.03
CA ASP A 377 -7.32 23.08 -3.04
C ASP A 377 -8.08 21.77 -2.89
N GLU A 378 -7.40 20.68 -2.53
CA GLU A 378 -8.01 19.37 -2.36
C GLU A 378 -8.91 19.32 -1.11
N VAL A 379 -8.48 19.95 0.00
CA VAL A 379 -9.31 20.05 1.20
C VAL A 379 -10.52 20.93 0.93
N MET A 380 -10.35 22.07 0.27
CA MET A 380 -11.46 22.94 -0.16
C MET A 380 -12.44 22.22 -1.07
N PHE A 381 -11.95 21.51 -2.06
CA PHE A 381 -12.76 20.72 -2.98
C PHE A 381 -13.55 19.63 -2.25
N GLY A 382 -12.88 18.83 -1.44
CA GLY A 382 -13.51 17.76 -0.65
C GLY A 382 -14.58 18.30 0.29
N ALA A 383 -14.31 19.41 0.98
CA ALA A 383 -15.27 20.06 1.87
C ALA A 383 -16.50 20.57 1.09
N THR A 384 -16.30 21.15 -0.09
CA THR A 384 -17.39 21.65 -0.94
C THR A 384 -18.26 20.49 -1.43
N CYS A 385 -17.67 19.37 -1.80
CA CYS A 385 -18.39 18.15 -2.17
C CYS A 385 -19.26 17.60 -1.01
N LEU A 386 -18.86 17.85 0.23
CA LEU A 386 -19.63 17.51 1.44
C LEU A 386 -20.67 18.59 1.81
N GLY A 387 -20.84 19.63 1.00
CA GLY A 387 -21.83 20.68 1.21
C GLY A 387 -21.36 21.89 2.03
N TRP A 388 -20.08 21.94 2.39
CA TRP A 388 -19.50 23.12 3.02
C TRP A 388 -19.33 24.27 2.02
N SER A 389 -19.50 25.52 2.49
CA SER A 389 -19.36 26.72 1.64
C SER A 389 -18.21 27.60 2.12
N PRO A 390 -17.23 27.94 1.27
CA PRO A 390 -16.14 28.83 1.64
C PRO A 390 -16.56 30.29 1.90
N THR A 391 -17.71 30.69 1.36
CA THR A 391 -18.24 32.06 1.52
C THR A 391 -19.24 32.18 2.66
N ALA A 392 -19.82 31.07 3.09
CA ALA A 392 -20.77 30.98 4.19
C ALA A 392 -20.47 29.70 5.03
N PRO A 393 -19.28 29.64 5.65
CA PRO A 393 -18.88 28.46 6.40
C PRO A 393 -19.77 28.28 7.62
N ALA A 394 -20.27 27.09 7.82
CA ALA A 394 -21.13 26.73 8.92
C ALA A 394 -20.84 25.33 9.43
N GLU A 395 -21.13 25.07 10.67
CA GLU A 395 -21.11 23.73 11.27
C GLU A 395 -22.07 22.81 10.50
N PRO A 396 -21.62 21.61 10.09
CA PRO A 396 -22.47 20.67 9.39
C PRO A 396 -23.55 20.12 10.34
N PRO A 397 -24.68 19.61 9.79
CA PRO A 397 -25.69 18.94 10.60
C PRO A 397 -25.09 17.76 11.41
N ALA A 398 -25.61 17.52 12.61
CA ALA A 398 -25.16 16.43 13.46
C ALA A 398 -25.21 15.10 12.72
N GLY A 399 -24.09 14.35 12.74
CA GLY A 399 -23.94 13.06 12.05
C GLY A 399 -23.59 13.15 10.57
N ALA A 400 -23.46 14.35 10.00
CA ALA A 400 -22.95 14.50 8.64
C ALA A 400 -21.44 14.25 8.59
N ILE A 401 -20.97 13.71 7.46
CA ILE A 401 -19.53 13.59 7.19
C ILE A 401 -19.00 15.01 6.95
N SER A 402 -17.90 15.35 7.59
CA SER A 402 -17.23 16.66 7.47
C SER A 402 -15.72 16.47 7.36
N MET A 403 -15.03 17.46 6.79
CA MET A 403 -13.57 17.55 6.81
C MET A 403 -13.03 17.86 8.22
N TRP A 404 -13.82 18.54 9.04
CA TRP A 404 -13.42 18.98 10.38
C TRP A 404 -14.29 18.36 11.47
N SER A 405 -13.70 18.14 12.62
CA SER A 405 -14.38 17.65 13.84
C SER A 405 -14.98 18.76 14.67
N ASP A 406 -14.31 19.89 14.74
CA ASP A 406 -14.70 21.08 15.54
C ASP A 406 -14.56 22.40 14.75
N GLY A 407 -14.38 22.30 13.44
CA GLY A 407 -14.24 23.41 12.53
C GLY A 407 -12.80 23.86 12.28
N VAL A 408 -11.86 23.45 13.11
CA VAL A 408 -10.41 23.72 12.96
C VAL A 408 -9.62 22.44 12.80
N HIS A 409 -9.81 21.48 13.72
CA HIS A 409 -9.14 20.19 13.67
C HIS A 409 -9.88 19.27 12.69
N LEU A 410 -9.09 18.51 11.96
CA LEU A 410 -9.64 17.56 10.98
C LEU A 410 -10.45 16.46 11.67
N SER A 411 -11.46 15.97 10.99
CA SER A 411 -12.18 14.75 11.34
C SER A 411 -11.38 13.53 10.89
N GLU A 412 -11.86 12.34 11.21
CA GLU A 412 -11.30 11.09 10.67
C GLU A 412 -11.25 11.10 9.13
N TYR A 413 -12.30 11.63 8.48
CA TYR A 413 -12.34 11.78 7.03
C TYR A 413 -11.31 12.81 6.53
N GLY A 414 -11.20 13.97 7.18
CA GLY A 414 -10.24 15.00 6.82
C GLY A 414 -8.78 14.56 6.99
N ASP A 415 -8.49 13.84 8.08
CA ASP A 415 -7.16 13.25 8.30
C ASP A 415 -6.80 12.19 7.24
N GLU A 416 -7.78 11.39 6.80
CA GLU A 416 -7.55 10.41 5.73
C GLU A 416 -7.30 11.09 4.37
N VAL A 417 -8.00 12.17 4.07
CA VAL A 417 -7.73 13.00 2.89
C VAL A 417 -6.31 13.58 2.96
N LEU A 418 -5.93 14.18 4.08
CA LEU A 418 -4.60 14.76 4.26
C LEU A 418 -3.50 13.69 4.16
N ARG A 419 -3.71 12.54 4.82
CA ARG A 419 -2.82 11.37 4.73
C ARG A 419 -2.62 10.94 3.28
N ALA A 420 -3.71 10.82 2.51
CA ALA A 420 -3.64 10.38 1.12
C ALA A 420 -2.90 11.37 0.22
N LEU A 421 -3.10 12.68 0.44
CA LEU A 421 -2.40 13.74 -0.30
C LEU A 421 -0.89 13.72 -0.03
N ILE A 422 -0.50 13.65 1.23
CA ILE A 422 0.91 13.62 1.63
C ILE A 422 1.57 12.34 1.13
N ASP A 423 0.93 11.18 1.27
CA ASP A 423 1.46 9.90 0.82
C ASP A 423 1.62 9.84 -0.71
N ARG A 424 0.65 10.38 -1.46
CA ARG A 424 0.73 10.53 -2.91
C ARG A 424 1.94 11.38 -3.30
N TYR A 425 2.09 12.57 -2.70
CA TYR A 425 3.21 13.46 -2.97
C TYR A 425 4.56 12.80 -2.68
N ILE A 426 4.69 12.14 -1.53
CA ILE A 426 5.91 11.43 -1.13
C ILE A 426 6.27 10.32 -2.12
N SER A 427 5.26 9.60 -2.63
CA SER A 427 5.44 8.54 -3.61
C SER A 427 5.83 9.08 -4.99
N GLU A 428 5.14 10.11 -5.48
CA GLU A 428 5.42 10.74 -6.78
C GLU A 428 6.83 11.35 -6.85
N HIS A 429 7.29 11.93 -5.74
CA HIS A 429 8.62 12.54 -5.63
C HIS A 429 9.68 11.58 -5.08
N GLN A 430 9.34 10.29 -4.90
CA GLN A 430 10.24 9.23 -4.43
C GLN A 430 11.00 9.61 -3.15
N ILE A 431 10.35 10.33 -2.22
CA ILE A 431 11.03 10.88 -1.04
C ILE A 431 11.54 9.75 -0.14
N VAL A 432 10.70 8.77 0.21
CA VAL A 432 11.10 7.62 1.04
C VAL A 432 12.04 6.70 0.26
N ASP A 433 11.72 6.40 -1.01
CA ASP A 433 12.57 5.54 -1.84
C ASP A 433 13.97 6.14 -2.04
N GLY A 434 14.07 7.46 -2.22
CA GLY A 434 15.34 8.17 -2.32
C GLY A 434 16.17 8.22 -1.03
N LEU A 435 15.58 7.89 0.12
CA LEU A 435 16.29 7.73 1.39
C LEU A 435 16.92 6.34 1.55
N LEU A 436 16.46 5.36 0.76
CA LEU A 436 16.95 3.98 0.75
C LEU A 436 18.13 3.85 -0.22
N THR A 437 19.26 4.41 0.15
CA THR A 437 20.49 4.32 -0.66
C THR A 437 21.14 2.93 -0.54
N ALA A 438 21.84 2.50 -1.58
CA ALA A 438 22.43 1.15 -1.67
C ALA A 438 23.37 0.79 -0.49
N ASP A 439 24.02 1.79 0.11
CA ASP A 439 24.92 1.64 1.26
C ASP A 439 24.17 1.40 2.60
N ARG A 440 22.87 1.67 2.64
CA ARG A 440 22.01 1.45 3.81
C ARG A 440 21.22 0.16 3.74
N LEU A 441 21.17 -0.45 2.57
CA LEU A 441 20.47 -1.70 2.38
C LEU A 441 21.41 -2.87 2.64
N PRO A 442 20.93 -3.99 3.22
CA PRO A 442 21.67 -5.23 3.20
C PRO A 442 22.19 -5.52 1.80
N ARG A 443 23.43 -6.04 1.67
CA ARG A 443 24.10 -6.21 0.37
C ARG A 443 23.26 -6.98 -0.63
N ASP A 444 22.56 -8.01 -0.17
CA ASP A 444 21.71 -8.83 -1.01
C ASP A 444 20.45 -8.08 -1.45
N LEU A 445 19.91 -7.22 -0.59
CA LEU A 445 18.77 -6.38 -0.88
C LEU A 445 19.14 -5.26 -1.86
N ALA A 446 20.29 -4.62 -1.65
CA ALA A 446 20.83 -3.63 -2.58
C ALA A 446 21.03 -4.24 -3.97
N ALA A 447 21.59 -5.46 -4.04
CA ALA A 447 21.80 -6.18 -5.30
C ALA A 447 20.48 -6.55 -6.02
N GLN A 448 19.39 -6.79 -5.26
CA GLN A 448 18.07 -7.09 -5.81
C GLN A 448 17.33 -5.85 -6.31
N LEU A 449 17.43 -4.73 -5.58
CA LEU A 449 16.74 -3.47 -5.91
C LEU A 449 17.42 -2.67 -7.02
N TYR A 450 18.73 -2.78 -7.17
CA TYR A 450 19.55 -2.00 -8.13
C TYR A 450 20.13 -2.83 -9.28
N ARG A 451 19.78 -4.12 -9.42
CA ARG A 451 20.04 -4.85 -10.66
C ARG A 451 19.06 -4.36 -11.72
N VAL A 452 19.52 -3.44 -12.53
CA VAL A 452 18.92 -3.05 -13.81
C VAL A 452 19.25 -4.11 -14.85
#